data_a4965a7b723eea03620b78c75e81503d
#
_entry.id   a4965a7b723eea03620b78c75e81503d
#
_cell.length_a   1.000
_cell.length_b   1.000
_cell.length_c   1.000
_cell.angle_alpha   90.00
_cell.angle_beta   90.00
_cell.angle_gamma   90.00
#
_symmetry.space_group_name_H-M   'P 1'
#
loop_
_entity.id
_entity.type
_entity.pdbx_description
1 polymer ?
#
loop_
_entity_poly.entity_id
_entity_poly.type
_entity_poly.pdbx_seq_one_letter_code
_entity_poly.pdbx_strand_id
1 'polypeptide(L)'
;MTKKILLNAFLFIAILLASALMLLPAMLDKSMNPVSEHAPFVVSVEAQELHGSLIVGDWHADSALWNRDLKKAYDYGHADIPRLQAGNVALQMFTTVTKSPSGQNYDSNESGANDNITALAIVQRWPIKTWSSLFERAMYQANKIKDLEKRDPENFMLIESQYDLGIFLLKRVNNPKMVGGLIGTEGSHALDGNLENIERLYENSFRMMSLQHF
;
A
#
# COMPACT_ATOMS: atom_id res chain seq x y z
N MET A 1 -27.34 -35.85 -23.87
CA MET A 1 -26.17 -34.94 -23.93
C MET A 1 -24.91 -35.77 -23.75
N THR A 2 -23.97 -35.72 -24.71
CA THR A 2 -22.80 -36.60 -24.69
C THR A 2 -21.82 -36.18 -23.57
N LYS A 3 -21.12 -37.17 -22.94
CA LYS A 3 -20.09 -36.90 -21.89
C LYS A 3 -19.09 -35.83 -22.33
N LYS A 4 -18.76 -35.74 -23.63
CA LYS A 4 -17.90 -34.70 -24.19
C LYS A 4 -18.47 -33.27 -24.05
N ILE A 5 -19.77 -33.07 -24.27
CA ILE A 5 -20.41 -31.76 -24.15
C ILE A 5 -20.38 -31.29 -22.70
N LEU A 6 -20.67 -32.20 -21.75
CA LEU A 6 -20.61 -31.90 -20.32
C LEU A 6 -19.18 -31.54 -19.87
N LEU A 7 -18.17 -32.28 -20.33
CA LEU A 7 -16.77 -31.99 -20.01
C LEU A 7 -16.33 -30.63 -20.57
N ASN A 8 -16.69 -30.35 -21.84
CA ASN A 8 -16.35 -29.06 -22.44
C ASN A 8 -17.03 -27.88 -21.72
N ALA A 9 -18.31 -28.03 -21.36
CA ALA A 9 -19.02 -27.02 -20.59
C ALA A 9 -18.37 -26.80 -19.19
N PHE A 10 -17.98 -27.87 -18.52
CA PHE A 10 -17.28 -27.79 -17.23
C PHE A 10 -15.94 -27.07 -17.36
N LEU A 11 -15.13 -27.46 -18.36
CA LEU A 11 -13.84 -26.80 -18.63
C LEU A 11 -14.01 -25.32 -18.96
N PHE A 12 -14.99 -24.96 -19.76
CA PHE A 12 -15.28 -23.57 -20.10
C PHE A 12 -15.67 -22.74 -18.86
N ILE A 13 -16.55 -23.27 -18.00
CA ILE A 13 -16.94 -22.64 -16.76
C ILE A 13 -15.74 -22.51 -15.83
N ALA A 14 -14.91 -23.54 -15.70
CA ALA A 14 -13.70 -23.51 -14.88
C ALA A 14 -12.71 -22.43 -15.36
N ILE A 15 -12.52 -22.28 -16.66
CA ILE A 15 -11.67 -21.23 -17.24
C ILE A 15 -12.25 -19.84 -16.97
N LEU A 16 -13.56 -19.65 -17.12
CA LEU A 16 -14.22 -18.38 -16.82
C LEU A 16 -14.06 -18.00 -15.34
N LEU A 17 -14.28 -18.97 -14.43
CA LEU A 17 -14.10 -18.73 -12.99
C LEU A 17 -12.64 -18.41 -12.64
N ALA A 18 -11.68 -19.14 -13.21
CA ALA A 18 -10.27 -18.87 -13.01
C ALA A 18 -9.87 -17.49 -13.52
N SER A 19 -10.36 -17.10 -14.70
CA SER A 19 -10.12 -15.77 -15.28
C SER A 19 -10.74 -14.66 -14.41
N ALA A 20 -11.99 -14.85 -13.96
CA ALA A 20 -12.65 -13.90 -13.08
C ALA A 20 -11.89 -13.75 -11.75
N LEU A 21 -11.46 -14.85 -11.14
CA LEU A 21 -10.65 -14.81 -9.93
C LEU A 21 -9.29 -14.13 -10.13
N MET A 22 -8.69 -14.25 -11.31
CA MET A 22 -7.42 -13.57 -11.61
C MET A 22 -7.59 -12.05 -11.77
N LEU A 23 -8.67 -11.59 -12.36
CA LEU A 23 -8.92 -10.17 -12.65
C LEU A 23 -9.52 -9.42 -11.45
N LEU A 24 -10.23 -10.12 -10.58
CA LEU A 24 -10.98 -9.54 -9.47
C LEU A 24 -10.14 -8.58 -8.57
N PRO A 25 -8.88 -8.90 -8.18
CA PRO A 25 -8.07 -7.97 -7.37
C PRO A 25 -7.85 -6.62 -8.04
N ALA A 26 -7.48 -6.62 -9.32
CA ALA A 26 -7.22 -5.40 -10.07
C ALA A 26 -8.50 -4.60 -10.35
N MET A 27 -9.61 -5.28 -10.62
CA MET A 27 -10.92 -4.65 -10.81
C MET A 27 -11.40 -3.99 -9.53
N LEU A 28 -11.24 -4.65 -8.38
CA LEU A 28 -11.60 -4.11 -7.08
C LEU A 28 -10.73 -2.87 -6.75
N ASP A 29 -9.42 -2.99 -6.92
CA ASP A 29 -8.49 -1.89 -6.71
C ASP A 29 -8.88 -0.66 -7.56
N LYS A 30 -9.07 -0.85 -8.86
CA LYS A 30 -9.48 0.22 -9.77
C LYS A 30 -10.83 0.84 -9.39
N SER A 31 -11.80 0.06 -8.94
CA SER A 31 -13.12 0.56 -8.53
C SER A 31 -13.10 1.34 -7.23
N MET A 32 -12.20 0.98 -6.30
CA MET A 32 -12.08 1.64 -5.00
C MET A 32 -11.09 2.82 -4.99
N ASN A 33 -10.22 2.90 -5.99
CA ASN A 33 -9.20 3.95 -6.09
C ASN A 33 -9.26 4.70 -7.43
N PRO A 34 -10.44 5.17 -7.89
CA PRO A 34 -10.53 5.91 -9.13
C PRO A 34 -9.80 7.25 -9.01
N VAL A 35 -9.16 7.68 -10.10
CA VAL A 35 -8.64 9.03 -10.24
C VAL A 35 -9.64 9.83 -11.06
N SER A 36 -10.15 10.92 -10.50
CA SER A 36 -11.08 11.82 -11.21
C SER A 36 -10.31 12.67 -12.23
N GLU A 37 -10.84 12.73 -13.44
CA GLU A 37 -10.31 13.67 -14.44
C GLU A 37 -10.62 15.12 -14.01
N HIS A 38 -9.64 15.99 -14.15
CA HIS A 38 -9.79 17.43 -13.92
C HIS A 38 -8.91 18.21 -14.89
N ALA A 39 -9.26 19.48 -15.12
CA ALA A 39 -8.41 20.38 -15.86
C ALA A 39 -7.06 20.57 -15.13
N PRO A 40 -5.96 20.78 -15.86
CA PRO A 40 -4.67 21.06 -15.22
C PRO A 40 -4.77 22.24 -14.25
N PHE A 41 -4.17 22.10 -13.08
CA PHE A 41 -4.06 23.22 -12.13
C PHE A 41 -3.11 24.29 -12.69
N VAL A 42 -3.55 25.55 -12.65
CA VAL A 42 -2.71 26.69 -13.01
C VAL A 42 -1.87 27.03 -11.78
N VAL A 43 -0.56 26.84 -11.91
CA VAL A 43 0.42 27.11 -10.83
C VAL A 43 1.36 28.21 -11.31
N SER A 44 1.63 29.22 -10.48
CA SER A 44 2.57 30.27 -10.82
C SER A 44 4.02 29.74 -10.88
N VAL A 45 4.87 30.46 -11.60
CA VAL A 45 6.30 30.08 -11.71
C VAL A 45 6.98 30.07 -10.34
N GLU A 46 6.69 31.10 -9.52
CA GLU A 46 7.24 31.23 -8.16
C GLU A 46 6.83 30.05 -7.27
N ALA A 47 5.58 29.58 -7.37
CA ALA A 47 5.11 28.43 -6.62
C ALA A 47 5.78 27.13 -7.08
N GLN A 48 6.03 26.98 -8.39
CA GLN A 48 6.76 25.82 -8.93
C GLN A 48 8.22 25.82 -8.49
N GLU A 49 8.89 26.98 -8.52
CA GLU A 49 10.27 27.13 -8.05
C GLU A 49 10.38 26.82 -6.55
N LEU A 50 9.48 27.39 -5.75
CA LEU A 50 9.44 27.10 -4.31
C LEU A 50 9.24 25.61 -4.05
N HIS A 51 8.23 24.99 -4.66
CA HIS A 51 7.95 23.56 -4.52
C HIS A 51 9.15 22.70 -4.94
N GLY A 52 9.80 23.06 -6.04
CA GLY A 52 11.02 22.37 -6.52
C GLY A 52 12.21 22.45 -5.55
N SER A 53 12.27 23.49 -4.71
CA SER A 53 13.32 23.67 -3.71
C SER A 53 13.07 22.92 -2.38
N LEU A 54 11.85 22.41 -2.16
CA LEU A 54 11.48 21.76 -0.91
C LEU A 54 11.87 20.28 -0.91
N ILE A 55 12.11 19.75 0.30
CA ILE A 55 12.13 18.32 0.60
C ILE A 55 10.74 17.98 1.16
N VAL A 56 9.87 17.44 0.31
CA VAL A 56 8.49 17.14 0.67
C VAL A 56 8.42 15.75 1.30
N GLY A 57 7.80 15.65 2.48
CA GLY A 57 7.49 14.38 3.13
C GLY A 57 5.98 14.19 3.23
N ASP A 58 5.49 13.06 2.80
CA ASP A 58 4.12 12.60 3.00
C ASP A 58 4.12 11.48 4.05
N TRP A 59 3.33 11.67 5.11
CA TRP A 59 3.34 10.78 6.26
C TRP A 59 2.22 9.73 6.24
N HIS A 60 1.46 9.59 5.15
CA HIS A 60 0.42 8.58 5.11
C HIS A 60 0.06 8.13 3.69
N ALA A 61 0.36 6.89 3.34
CA ALA A 61 -0.16 6.25 2.14
C ALA A 61 -0.31 4.74 2.32
N ASP A 62 -1.54 4.24 2.14
CA ASP A 62 -1.90 2.81 2.27
C ASP A 62 -1.69 2.02 0.97
N SER A 63 -0.73 2.46 0.17
CA SER A 63 -0.50 1.86 -1.16
C SER A 63 -0.15 0.37 -1.09
N ALA A 64 0.46 -0.09 0.02
CA ALA A 64 0.79 -1.49 0.25
C ALA A 64 -0.44 -2.39 0.48
N LEU A 65 -1.60 -1.81 0.77
CA LEU A 65 -2.87 -2.54 0.89
C LEU A 65 -3.24 -3.26 -0.42
N TRP A 66 -2.88 -2.67 -1.56
CA TRP A 66 -3.26 -3.13 -2.89
C TRP A 66 -2.18 -3.97 -3.57
N ASN A 67 -2.55 -4.78 -4.57
CA ASN A 67 -1.61 -5.62 -5.32
C ASN A 67 -0.93 -4.91 -6.50
N ARG A 68 -1.00 -3.59 -6.57
CA ARG A 68 -0.31 -2.79 -7.59
C ARG A 68 1.20 -2.92 -7.46
N ASP A 69 1.89 -2.91 -8.58
CA ASP A 69 3.35 -2.75 -8.62
C ASP A 69 3.69 -1.25 -8.48
N LEU A 70 4.16 -0.84 -7.34
CA LEU A 70 4.46 0.56 -7.03
C LEU A 70 5.57 1.16 -7.89
N LYS A 71 6.28 0.37 -8.69
CA LYS A 71 7.22 0.87 -9.71
C LYS A 71 6.53 1.48 -10.93
N LYS A 72 5.22 1.27 -11.08
CA LYS A 72 4.45 1.64 -12.28
C LYS A 72 3.37 2.65 -11.94
N ALA A 73 3.22 3.67 -12.77
CA ALA A 73 2.03 4.50 -12.77
C ALA A 73 0.84 3.73 -13.38
N TYR A 74 -0.32 3.86 -12.76
CA TYR A 74 -1.58 3.32 -13.24
C TYR A 74 -2.55 4.47 -13.52
N ASP A 75 -3.62 4.21 -14.27
CA ASP A 75 -4.75 5.15 -14.47
C ASP A 75 -5.69 5.22 -13.24
N TYR A 76 -5.32 4.57 -12.14
CA TYR A 76 -6.02 4.55 -10.86
C TYR A 76 -5.01 4.46 -9.71
N GLY A 77 -5.48 4.65 -8.49
CA GLY A 77 -4.62 4.77 -7.30
C GLY A 77 -3.97 6.15 -7.21
N HIS A 78 -3.33 6.44 -6.09
CA HIS A 78 -2.89 7.81 -5.78
C HIS A 78 -1.39 7.92 -5.50
N ALA A 79 -0.75 6.89 -4.96
CA ALA A 79 0.67 6.88 -4.65
C ALA A 79 1.36 5.66 -5.25
N ASP A 80 2.39 5.94 -6.03
CA ASP A 80 3.38 5.02 -6.60
C ASP A 80 4.66 5.82 -6.87
N ILE A 81 5.78 5.14 -7.10
CA ILE A 81 7.08 5.82 -7.26
C ILE A 81 7.06 6.88 -8.37
N PRO A 82 6.52 6.60 -9.58
CA PRO A 82 6.47 7.62 -10.64
C PRO A 82 5.68 8.88 -10.23
N ARG A 83 4.55 8.74 -9.52
CA ARG A 83 3.75 9.89 -9.08
C ARG A 83 4.41 10.65 -7.95
N LEU A 84 5.03 9.95 -6.97
CA LEU A 84 5.80 10.59 -5.91
C LEU A 84 6.96 11.40 -6.49
N GLN A 85 7.68 10.85 -7.49
CA GLN A 85 8.72 11.54 -8.21
C GLN A 85 8.22 12.77 -8.98
N ALA A 86 7.07 12.65 -9.64
CA ALA A 86 6.44 13.76 -10.36
C ALA A 86 5.97 14.87 -9.41
N GLY A 87 5.44 14.48 -8.23
CA GLY A 87 5.00 15.37 -7.16
C GLY A 87 6.12 15.91 -6.27
N ASN A 88 7.41 15.70 -6.60
CA ASN A 88 8.56 16.08 -5.79
C ASN A 88 8.51 15.55 -4.34
N VAL A 89 7.82 14.44 -4.10
CA VAL A 89 7.80 13.78 -2.79
C VAL A 89 9.12 13.05 -2.58
N ALA A 90 9.86 13.49 -1.56
CA ALA A 90 11.14 12.92 -1.21
C ALA A 90 11.01 11.75 -0.22
N LEU A 91 10.10 11.86 0.74
CA LEU A 91 9.88 10.89 1.79
C LEU A 91 8.42 10.46 1.79
N GLN A 92 8.17 9.17 1.81
CA GLN A 92 6.84 8.59 1.91
C GLN A 92 6.74 7.62 3.07
N MET A 93 5.82 7.87 4.01
CA MET A 93 5.41 6.89 5.00
C MET A 93 4.39 5.96 4.36
N PHE A 94 4.74 4.69 4.22
CA PHE A 94 3.83 3.62 3.81
C PHE A 94 3.18 3.03 5.05
N THR A 95 1.91 3.30 5.22
CA THR A 95 1.11 2.79 6.33
C THR A 95 0.52 1.42 6.00
N THR A 96 0.40 0.58 7.01
CA THR A 96 -0.18 -0.75 6.88
C THR A 96 -1.52 -0.79 7.58
N VAL A 97 -2.59 -0.98 6.80
CA VAL A 97 -3.96 -1.12 7.30
C VAL A 97 -4.20 -2.56 7.70
N THR A 98 -4.49 -2.81 8.97
CA THR A 98 -4.67 -4.18 9.47
C THR A 98 -6.11 -4.51 9.81
N LYS A 99 -6.94 -3.52 10.15
CA LYS A 99 -8.36 -3.68 10.49
C LYS A 99 -9.14 -2.45 10.04
N SER A 100 -10.37 -2.66 9.56
CA SER A 100 -11.34 -1.60 9.23
C SER A 100 -12.75 -2.14 9.45
N PRO A 101 -13.50 -1.65 10.47
CA PRO A 101 -14.83 -2.13 10.75
C PRO A 101 -15.82 -1.74 9.63
N SER A 102 -16.72 -2.65 9.31
CA SER A 102 -17.81 -2.39 8.38
C SER A 102 -18.82 -1.41 9.00
N GLY A 103 -19.44 -0.57 8.16
CA GLY A 103 -20.44 0.40 8.63
C GLY A 103 -19.85 1.58 9.41
N GLN A 104 -18.54 1.72 9.45
CA GLN A 104 -17.85 2.87 10.03
C GLN A 104 -18.38 4.17 9.42
N ASN A 105 -18.67 5.15 10.27
CA ASN A 105 -19.15 6.47 9.84
C ASN A 105 -18.67 7.55 10.82
N TYR A 106 -18.99 8.79 10.52
CA TYR A 106 -18.54 9.94 11.30
C TYR A 106 -19.07 9.94 12.75
N ASP A 107 -20.27 9.43 12.97
CA ASP A 107 -20.97 9.55 14.26
C ASP A 107 -20.67 8.37 15.19
N SER A 108 -20.37 7.18 14.64
CA SER A 108 -20.20 5.98 15.45
C SER A 108 -19.32 4.92 14.81
N ASN A 109 -18.65 4.17 15.67
CA ASN A 109 -17.91 2.96 15.37
C ASN A 109 -18.39 1.82 16.25
N GLU A 110 -18.50 0.63 15.69
CA GLU A 110 -18.85 -0.57 16.43
C GLU A 110 -17.64 -1.53 16.44
N SER A 111 -17.08 -1.78 17.62
CA SER A 111 -15.89 -2.64 17.79
C SER A 111 -16.13 -4.09 17.38
N GLY A 112 -17.38 -4.56 17.46
CA GLY A 112 -17.81 -5.90 17.05
C GLY A 112 -18.19 -6.03 15.57
N ALA A 113 -18.12 -4.95 14.78
CA ALA A 113 -18.43 -4.99 13.36
C ALA A 113 -17.48 -5.91 12.59
N ASN A 114 -17.99 -6.47 11.48
CA ASN A 114 -17.17 -7.27 10.57
C ASN A 114 -16.00 -6.44 10.04
N ASP A 115 -14.85 -7.09 9.88
CA ASP A 115 -13.64 -6.45 9.39
C ASP A 115 -13.54 -6.53 7.86
N ASN A 116 -13.57 -5.38 7.20
CA ASN A 116 -13.47 -5.25 5.75
C ASN A 116 -12.12 -5.75 5.20
N ILE A 117 -11.04 -5.64 5.98
CA ILE A 117 -9.70 -6.04 5.54
C ILE A 117 -9.61 -7.56 5.41
N THR A 118 -10.36 -8.34 6.19
CA THR A 118 -10.43 -9.79 6.02
C THR A 118 -10.95 -10.16 4.63
N ALA A 119 -12.07 -9.57 4.21
CA ALA A 119 -12.64 -9.81 2.89
C ALA A 119 -11.67 -9.36 1.77
N LEU A 120 -11.05 -8.20 1.94
CA LEU A 120 -10.07 -7.66 1.00
C LEU A 120 -8.85 -8.57 0.86
N ALA A 121 -8.29 -9.08 1.97
CA ALA A 121 -7.15 -9.99 1.99
C ALA A 121 -7.46 -11.30 1.23
N ILE A 122 -8.67 -11.83 1.39
CA ILE A 122 -9.13 -13.03 0.67
C ILE A 122 -9.22 -12.74 -0.84
N VAL A 123 -9.90 -11.66 -1.22
CA VAL A 123 -10.08 -11.28 -2.63
C VAL A 123 -8.74 -11.01 -3.29
N GLN A 124 -7.84 -10.31 -2.62
CA GLN A 124 -6.49 -10.02 -3.12
C GLN A 124 -5.54 -11.22 -3.02
N ARG A 125 -6.01 -12.37 -2.52
CA ARG A 125 -5.22 -13.61 -2.38
C ARG A 125 -3.96 -13.44 -1.53
N TRP A 126 -4.09 -12.68 -0.45
CA TRP A 126 -3.03 -12.62 0.53
C TRP A 126 -2.80 -13.99 1.20
N PRO A 127 -1.61 -14.25 1.75
CA PRO A 127 -1.34 -15.49 2.46
C PRO A 127 -2.40 -15.81 3.52
N ILE A 128 -2.78 -17.08 3.68
CA ILE A 128 -3.86 -17.51 4.59
C ILE A 128 -3.67 -16.98 6.02
N LYS A 129 -2.42 -16.90 6.50
CA LYS A 129 -2.09 -16.37 7.82
C LYS A 129 -2.57 -14.94 8.05
N THR A 130 -2.72 -14.12 7.00
CA THR A 130 -3.23 -12.74 7.09
C THR A 130 -4.75 -12.68 7.25
N TRP A 131 -5.47 -13.77 7.04
CA TRP A 131 -6.93 -13.75 7.11
C TRP A 131 -7.45 -13.59 8.54
N SER A 132 -6.67 -14.04 9.54
CA SER A 132 -7.02 -14.00 10.95
C SER A 132 -6.04 -13.21 11.83
N SER A 133 -4.79 -13.01 11.42
CA SER A 133 -3.80 -12.29 12.20
C SER A 133 -3.55 -10.89 11.63
N LEU A 134 -3.77 -9.88 12.48
CA LEU A 134 -3.55 -8.48 12.15
C LEU A 134 -2.04 -8.16 12.06
N PHE A 135 -1.24 -8.81 12.91
CA PHE A 135 0.22 -8.76 12.82
C PHE A 135 0.73 -9.25 11.46
N GLU A 136 0.24 -10.40 10.99
CA GLU A 136 0.65 -10.95 9.71
C GLU A 136 0.21 -10.10 8.51
N ARG A 137 -0.89 -9.34 8.65
CA ARG A 137 -1.29 -8.33 7.65
C ARG A 137 -0.30 -7.19 7.56
N ALA A 138 0.15 -6.66 8.71
CA ALA A 138 1.17 -5.62 8.74
C ALA A 138 2.47 -6.12 8.10
N MET A 139 2.94 -7.30 8.51
CA MET A 139 4.14 -7.93 7.97
C MET A 139 4.07 -8.18 6.45
N TYR A 140 2.92 -8.62 5.95
CA TYR A 140 2.73 -8.86 4.51
C TYR A 140 2.85 -7.56 3.71
N GLN A 141 2.22 -6.48 4.18
CA GLN A 141 2.28 -5.16 3.53
C GLN A 141 3.70 -4.58 3.61
N ALA A 142 4.37 -4.67 4.77
CA ALA A 142 5.75 -4.23 4.93
C ALA A 142 6.70 -4.96 3.97
N ASN A 143 6.51 -6.27 3.77
CA ASN A 143 7.34 -7.04 2.84
C ASN A 143 7.20 -6.57 1.39
N LYS A 144 6.04 -6.05 0.96
CA LYS A 144 5.88 -5.43 -0.36
C LYS A 144 6.79 -4.21 -0.53
N ILE A 145 6.91 -3.38 0.51
CA ILE A 145 7.77 -2.18 0.49
C ILE A 145 9.24 -2.58 0.52
N LYS A 146 9.63 -3.57 1.34
CA LYS A 146 11.00 -4.11 1.35
C LYS A 146 11.38 -4.74 -0.01
N ASP A 147 10.44 -5.40 -0.67
CA ASP A 147 10.66 -5.96 -2.01
C ASP A 147 10.70 -4.87 -3.09
N LEU A 148 10.03 -3.73 -2.89
CA LEU A 148 10.15 -2.57 -3.78
C LEU A 148 11.60 -2.07 -3.80
N GLU A 149 12.24 -1.89 -2.65
CA GLU A 149 13.64 -1.48 -2.57
C GLU A 149 14.57 -2.42 -3.33
N LYS A 150 14.42 -3.75 -3.13
CA LYS A 150 15.22 -4.75 -3.83
C LYS A 150 15.06 -4.70 -5.36
N ARG A 151 13.86 -4.36 -5.83
CA ARG A 151 13.53 -4.32 -7.26
C ARG A 151 13.82 -2.98 -7.93
N ASP A 152 14.01 -1.92 -7.13
CA ASP A 152 14.18 -0.55 -7.64
C ASP A 152 15.13 0.30 -6.80
N PRO A 153 16.35 -0.19 -6.50
CA PRO A 153 17.27 0.46 -5.58
C PRO A 153 17.78 1.83 -6.08
N GLU A 154 17.63 2.10 -7.37
CA GLU A 154 18.01 3.40 -7.97
C GLU A 154 17.00 4.50 -7.69
N ASN A 155 15.71 4.14 -7.52
CA ASN A 155 14.62 5.10 -7.35
C ASN A 155 14.01 5.08 -5.95
N PHE A 156 14.25 4.03 -5.17
CA PHE A 156 13.66 3.85 -3.86
C PHE A 156 14.67 3.32 -2.84
N MET A 157 14.64 3.89 -1.64
CA MET A 157 15.46 3.45 -0.50
C MET A 157 14.62 3.42 0.76
N LEU A 158 14.65 2.29 1.49
CA LEU A 158 14.00 2.18 2.79
C LEU A 158 14.85 2.91 3.85
N ILE A 159 14.18 3.64 4.74
CA ILE A 159 14.82 4.41 5.82
C ILE A 159 14.40 3.81 7.14
N GLU A 160 15.37 3.20 7.82
CA GLU A 160 15.16 2.52 9.10
C GLU A 160 15.88 3.20 10.27
N SER A 161 16.74 4.18 9.97
CA SER A 161 17.53 4.88 10.96
C SER A 161 17.88 6.31 10.53
N GLN A 162 18.37 7.10 11.48
CA GLN A 162 18.92 8.42 11.19
C GLN A 162 20.14 8.33 10.24
N TYR A 163 20.90 7.24 10.30
CA TYR A 163 22.02 7.00 9.39
C TYR A 163 21.52 6.80 7.96
N ASP A 164 20.48 5.97 7.76
CA ASP A 164 19.89 5.76 6.43
C ASP A 164 19.33 7.04 5.85
N LEU A 165 18.70 7.87 6.68
CA LEU A 165 18.23 9.19 6.25
C LEU A 165 19.38 10.05 5.74
N GLY A 166 20.53 10.06 6.44
CA GLY A 166 21.74 10.77 6.00
C GLY A 166 22.25 10.27 4.64
N ILE A 167 22.33 8.94 4.47
CA ILE A 167 22.74 8.32 3.19
C ILE A 167 21.73 8.66 2.08
N PHE A 168 20.43 8.58 2.36
CA PHE A 168 19.38 8.95 1.42
C PHE A 168 19.52 10.39 0.94
N LEU A 169 19.70 11.34 1.84
CA LEU A 169 19.86 12.75 1.48
C LEU A 169 21.12 12.98 0.61
N LEU A 170 22.22 12.28 0.89
CA LEU A 170 23.42 12.32 0.05
C LEU A 170 23.16 11.74 -1.35
N LYS A 171 22.44 10.62 -1.44
CA LYS A 171 22.06 10.02 -2.74
C LYS A 171 21.18 10.97 -3.56
N ARG A 172 20.26 11.71 -2.91
CA ARG A 172 19.39 12.68 -3.59
C ARG A 172 20.14 13.84 -4.22
N VAL A 173 21.36 14.18 -3.78
CA VAL A 173 22.20 15.17 -4.45
C VAL A 173 22.46 14.78 -5.91
N ASN A 174 22.67 13.49 -6.17
CA ASN A 174 22.94 12.95 -7.51
C ASN A 174 21.69 12.43 -8.23
N ASN A 175 20.68 12.00 -7.47
CA ASN A 175 19.37 11.57 -7.98
C ASN A 175 18.23 12.27 -7.21
N PRO A 176 17.88 13.52 -7.58
CA PRO A 176 16.84 14.30 -6.89
C PRO A 176 15.45 13.65 -6.91
N LYS A 177 15.24 12.66 -7.78
CA LYS A 177 13.99 11.93 -7.92
C LYS A 177 13.91 10.67 -7.04
N MET A 178 14.99 10.30 -6.36
CA MET A 178 14.95 9.16 -5.43
C MET A 178 13.92 9.40 -4.31
N VAL A 179 13.12 8.40 -4.00
CA VAL A 179 12.10 8.41 -2.93
C VAL A 179 12.61 7.59 -1.75
N GLY A 180 12.59 8.17 -0.56
CA GLY A 180 12.82 7.44 0.69
C GLY A 180 11.50 6.92 1.25
N GLY A 181 11.46 5.64 1.60
CA GLY A 181 10.29 5.00 2.20
C GLY A 181 10.48 4.77 3.70
N LEU A 182 9.42 4.97 4.46
CA LEU A 182 9.32 4.54 5.85
C LEU A 182 8.11 3.60 5.96
N ILE A 183 8.13 2.70 6.94
CA ILE A 183 7.02 1.78 7.19
C ILE A 183 6.40 2.10 8.55
N GLY A 184 5.07 2.20 8.57
CA GLY A 184 4.29 2.41 9.78
C GLY A 184 3.04 1.54 9.86
N THR A 185 2.41 1.52 11.03
CA THR A 185 1.09 0.90 11.21
C THR A 185 0.02 1.97 11.37
N GLU A 186 -1.09 1.79 10.70
CA GLU A 186 -2.31 2.56 10.92
C GLU A 186 -3.14 1.84 12.01
N GLY A 187 -2.97 2.33 13.24
CA GLY A 187 -3.51 1.74 14.44
C GLY A 187 -2.65 0.62 15.05
N SER A 188 -2.67 0.54 16.38
CA SER A 188 -1.98 -0.50 17.16
C SER A 188 -2.65 -1.89 17.08
N HIS A 189 -3.71 -2.04 16.30
CA HIS A 189 -4.32 -3.34 15.96
C HIS A 189 -3.29 -4.33 15.38
N ALA A 190 -2.22 -3.82 14.74
CA ALA A 190 -1.11 -4.62 14.25
C ALA A 190 -0.41 -5.43 15.34
N LEU A 191 -0.56 -5.06 16.61
CA LEU A 191 -0.02 -5.83 17.74
C LEU A 191 -0.75 -7.15 17.97
N ASP A 192 -1.96 -7.32 17.44
CA ASP A 192 -2.75 -8.56 17.54
C ASP A 192 -2.94 -9.03 19.00
N GLY A 193 -3.04 -8.04 19.92
CA GLY A 193 -3.19 -8.28 21.37
C GLY A 193 -1.92 -8.70 22.12
N ASN A 194 -0.76 -8.69 21.47
CA ASN A 194 0.52 -9.08 22.07
C ASN A 194 1.54 -7.94 21.98
N LEU A 195 1.99 -7.41 23.14
CA LEU A 195 2.96 -6.31 23.21
C LEU A 195 4.36 -6.71 22.71
N GLU A 196 4.72 -7.99 22.74
CA GLU A 196 6.00 -8.47 22.17
C GLU A 196 6.08 -8.22 20.66
N ASN A 197 4.94 -8.04 20.01
CA ASN A 197 4.90 -7.69 18.60
C ASN A 197 5.45 -6.28 18.30
N ILE A 198 5.60 -5.40 19.30
CA ILE A 198 6.27 -4.10 19.14
C ILE A 198 7.72 -4.31 18.67
N GLU A 199 8.47 -5.14 19.40
CA GLU A 199 9.86 -5.48 19.05
C GLU A 199 9.94 -6.13 17.66
N ARG A 200 9.08 -7.10 17.42
CA ARG A 200 9.02 -7.82 16.13
C ARG A 200 8.70 -6.89 14.95
N LEU A 201 7.81 -5.90 15.13
CA LEU A 201 7.55 -4.88 14.11
C LEU A 201 8.77 -4.00 13.90
N TYR A 202 9.40 -3.53 14.98
CA TYR A 202 10.61 -2.71 14.92
C TYR A 202 11.75 -3.43 14.17
N GLU A 203 12.02 -4.70 14.49
CA GLU A 203 13.00 -5.55 13.80
C GLU A 203 12.66 -5.76 12.30
N ASN A 204 11.38 -5.58 11.93
CA ASN A 204 10.90 -5.70 10.57
C ASN A 204 10.66 -4.35 9.88
N SER A 205 11.46 -3.34 10.25
CA SER A 205 11.54 -2.05 9.56
C SER A 205 10.43 -1.05 9.89
N PHE A 206 9.51 -1.37 10.80
CA PHE A 206 8.52 -0.39 11.22
C PHE A 206 9.17 0.70 12.10
N ARG A 207 8.86 1.96 11.82
CA ARG A 207 9.41 3.13 12.54
C ARG A 207 8.32 4.07 13.04
N MET A 208 7.07 3.77 12.74
CA MET A 208 5.92 4.51 13.21
C MET A 208 4.78 3.55 13.57
N MET A 209 4.08 3.87 14.62
CA MET A 209 2.84 3.20 15.01
C MET A 209 1.86 4.25 15.55
N SER A 210 0.70 4.36 14.94
CA SER A 210 -0.39 5.12 15.53
C SER A 210 -1.13 4.26 16.57
N LEU A 211 -1.66 4.90 17.62
CA LEU A 211 -2.40 4.19 18.67
C LEU A 211 -3.78 3.76 18.17
N GLN A 212 -4.38 4.54 17.29
CA GLN A 212 -5.76 4.41 16.83
C GLN A 212 -5.84 4.53 15.31
N HIS A 213 -6.85 3.86 14.71
CA HIS A 213 -7.23 4.02 13.32
C HIS A 213 -8.68 4.49 13.20
N PHE A 214 -9.59 4.02 14.06
CA PHE A 214 -11.04 4.35 14.06
C PHE A 214 -11.60 4.40 15.47
#